data_64a23af020bbe88c8624fc64b310fbde
#
_entry.id   64a23af020bbe88c8624fc64b310fbde
#
_cell.length_a   1.000
_cell.length_b   1.000
_cell.length_c   1.000
_cell.angle_alpha   90.00
_cell.angle_beta   90.00
_cell.angle_gamma   90.00
#
_symmetry.space_group_name_H-M   'P 1'
#
loop_
_entity.id
_entity.type
_entity.pdbx_description
1 polymer ?
#
loop_
_entity_poly.entity_id
_entity_poly.type
_entity_poly.pdbx_seq_one_letter_code
_entity_poly.pdbx_strand_id
1 'polypeptide(L)' 'MSYKIVRMFFKDSSDNYIVDSGLTLAEAKEHCRDPETSSRKATSTEAMILTATKGPWFDGYEEE' A
#
# COMPACT_ATOMS: atom_id res chain seq x y z
N MET A 1 1.20 9.25 -18.85
CA MET A 1 1.95 9.04 -17.60
C MET A 1 1.21 8.02 -16.75
N SER A 2 1.94 7.13 -16.13
CA SER A 2 1.36 6.09 -15.31
C SER A 2 1.81 6.22 -13.88
N TYR A 3 1.11 5.51 -13.00
CA TYR A 3 1.38 5.54 -11.56
C TYR A 3 1.51 4.12 -11.03
N LYS A 4 2.26 3.98 -9.96
CA LYS A 4 2.43 2.71 -9.26
C LYS A 4 1.98 2.85 -7.81
N ILE A 5 1.59 1.73 -7.21
CA ILE A 5 1.23 1.66 -5.80
C ILE A 5 2.40 1.00 -5.08
N VAL A 6 2.91 1.66 -4.06
CA VAL A 6 4.00 1.15 -3.23
C VAL A 6 3.48 0.95 -1.81
N ARG A 7 3.66 -0.25 -1.28
CA ARG A 7 3.35 -0.54 0.12
C ARG A 7 4.56 -0.16 0.97
N MET A 8 4.36 0.80 1.85
CA MET A 8 5.43 1.37 2.65
C MET A 8 5.33 0.93 4.10
N PHE A 9 6.46 0.53 4.66
CA PHE A 9 6.54 0.04 6.04
C PHE A 9 7.30 1.06 6.89
N PHE A 10 6.71 1.43 8.03
CA PHE A 10 7.28 2.45 8.89
C PHE A 10 8.52 2.00 9.64
N LYS A 11 8.60 0.70 9.97
CA LYS A 11 9.72 0.17 10.74
C LYS A 11 10.97 -0.03 9.89
N ASP A 12 10.80 -0.50 8.65
CA ASP A 12 11.92 -0.81 7.78
C ASP A 12 11.53 -0.55 6.33
N SER A 13 12.06 0.53 5.76
CA SER A 13 11.76 0.92 4.39
C SER A 13 12.31 -0.08 3.36
N SER A 14 13.25 -0.94 3.75
CA SER A 14 13.75 -1.97 2.84
C SER A 14 12.70 -3.04 2.55
N ASP A 15 11.63 -3.13 3.34
CA ASP A 15 10.51 -4.03 3.11
C ASP A 15 9.50 -3.47 2.09
N ASN A 16 9.63 -2.20 1.69
CA ASN A 16 8.71 -1.59 0.73
C ASN A 16 8.70 -2.36 -0.58
N TYR A 17 7.51 -2.52 -1.18
CA TYR A 17 7.41 -3.19 -2.47
C TYR A 17 6.26 -2.64 -3.29
N ILE A 18 6.33 -2.87 -4.62
CA ILE A 18 5.30 -2.42 -5.56
C ILE A 18 4.12 -3.38 -5.52
N VAL A 19 2.94 -2.85 -5.22
CA VAL A 19 1.70 -3.64 -5.17
C VAL A 19 1.06 -3.70 -6.56
N ASP A 20 1.09 -2.59 -7.30
CA ASP A 20 0.49 -2.50 -8.63
C ASP A 20 1.20 -1.39 -9.41
N SER A 21 1.08 -1.42 -10.73
CA SER A 21 1.73 -0.45 -11.61
C SER A 21 0.91 -0.25 -12.88
N GLY A 22 1.32 0.73 -13.70
CA GLY A 22 0.62 1.00 -14.95
C GLY A 22 -0.78 1.56 -14.77
N LEU A 23 -1.01 2.30 -13.69
CA LEU A 23 -2.32 2.85 -13.35
C LEU A 23 -2.46 4.30 -13.79
N THR A 24 -3.69 4.74 -14.05
CA THR A 24 -3.96 6.17 -14.18
C THR A 24 -3.95 6.79 -12.78
N LEU A 25 -3.85 8.12 -12.74
CA LEU A 25 -3.92 8.83 -11.45
C LEU A 25 -5.22 8.54 -10.72
N ALA A 26 -6.35 8.48 -11.45
CA ALA A 26 -7.64 8.18 -10.85
C ALA A 26 -7.66 6.79 -10.23
N GLU A 27 -7.12 5.80 -10.92
CA GLU A 27 -7.03 4.42 -10.41
C GLU A 27 -6.14 4.34 -9.18
N ALA A 28 -5.00 5.03 -9.19
CA ALA A 28 -4.09 5.04 -8.06
C ALA A 28 -4.73 5.66 -6.82
N LYS A 29 -5.43 6.78 -6.99
CA LYS A 29 -6.14 7.44 -5.90
C LYS A 29 -7.25 6.55 -5.34
N GLU A 30 -7.98 5.87 -6.21
CA GLU A 30 -9.05 4.97 -5.80
C GLU A 30 -8.52 3.81 -4.96
N HIS A 31 -7.40 3.24 -5.37
CA HIS A 31 -6.74 2.18 -4.60
C HIS A 31 -6.39 2.66 -3.18
N CYS A 32 -5.79 3.84 -3.08
CA CYS A 32 -5.33 4.37 -1.80
C CYS A 32 -6.47 4.83 -0.87
N ARG A 33 -7.69 4.95 -1.39
CA ARG A 33 -8.88 5.28 -0.59
C ARG A 33 -9.47 4.07 0.12
N ASP A 34 -9.16 2.86 -0.35
CA ASP A 34 -9.67 1.63 0.23
C ASP A 34 -9.09 1.45 1.64
N PRO A 35 -9.93 1.21 2.67
CA PRO A 35 -9.43 0.97 4.03
C PRO A 35 -8.43 -0.16 4.14
N GLU A 36 -8.48 -1.15 3.24
CA GLU A 36 -7.58 -2.28 3.24
C GLU A 36 -6.16 -1.93 2.77
N THR A 37 -5.91 -0.68 2.39
CA THR A 37 -4.58 -0.23 1.96
C THR A 37 -3.79 0.43 3.08
N SER A 38 -4.22 0.29 4.32
CA SER A 38 -3.53 0.83 5.49
C SER A 38 -3.70 -0.11 6.67
N SER A 39 -2.62 -0.36 7.39
CA SER A 39 -2.64 -1.22 8.57
C SER A 39 -3.59 -0.71 9.66
N ARG A 40 -3.84 0.59 9.69
CA ARG A 40 -4.71 1.20 10.69
C ARG A 40 -6.18 0.90 10.48
N LYS A 41 -6.58 0.64 9.23
CA LYS A 41 -7.99 0.47 8.86
C LYS A 41 -8.29 -0.89 8.23
N ALA A 42 -7.26 -1.59 7.78
CA ALA A 42 -7.43 -2.88 7.13
C ALA A 42 -7.93 -3.93 8.11
N THR A 43 -8.91 -4.72 7.66
CA THR A 43 -9.54 -5.76 8.49
C THR A 43 -9.38 -7.17 7.91
N SER A 44 -8.83 -7.30 6.71
CA SER A 44 -8.62 -8.62 6.10
C SER A 44 -7.60 -9.43 6.89
N THR A 45 -7.71 -10.75 6.85
CA THR A 45 -6.78 -11.64 7.54
C THR A 45 -5.35 -11.43 7.05
N GLU A 46 -5.16 -11.28 5.74
CA GLU A 46 -3.84 -11.04 5.16
C GLU A 46 -3.22 -9.74 5.66
N ALA A 47 -4.02 -8.66 5.73
CA ALA A 47 -3.55 -7.38 6.23
C ALA A 47 -3.16 -7.45 7.71
N MET A 48 -3.93 -8.19 8.50
CA MET A 48 -3.64 -8.35 9.92
C MET A 48 -2.36 -9.16 10.15
N ILE A 49 -2.13 -10.20 9.36
CA ILE A 49 -0.90 -10.99 9.42
C ILE A 49 0.29 -10.13 9.03
N LEU A 50 0.16 -9.33 7.97
CA LEU A 50 1.22 -8.45 7.52
C LEU A 50 1.58 -7.44 8.60
N THR A 51 0.59 -6.85 9.26
CA THR A 51 0.82 -5.90 10.34
C THR A 51 1.52 -6.56 11.52
N ALA A 52 1.11 -7.77 11.88
CA ALA A 52 1.74 -8.51 12.98
C ALA A 52 3.19 -8.87 12.66
N THR A 53 3.50 -9.15 11.41
CA THR A 53 4.83 -9.60 10.97
C THR A 53 5.78 -8.41 10.73
N LYS A 54 5.31 -7.40 10.02
CA LYS A 54 6.15 -6.27 9.53
C LYS A 54 5.92 -4.95 10.27
N GLY A 55 4.85 -4.86 11.07
CA GLY A 55 4.47 -3.63 11.75
C GLY A 55 3.60 -2.73 10.87
N PRO A 56 3.39 -1.47 11.29
CA PRO A 56 2.52 -0.55 10.56
C PRO A 56 2.97 -0.31 9.11
N TRP A 57 2.00 -0.19 8.22
CA TRP A 57 2.25 0.03 6.79
C TRP A 57 1.08 0.79 6.17
N PHE A 58 1.31 1.35 4.98
CA PHE A 58 0.25 1.94 4.17
C PHE A 58 0.66 1.91 2.71
N ASP A 59 -0.34 1.98 1.82
CA ASP A 59 -0.11 2.04 0.38
C ASP A 59 -0.15 3.50 -0.07
N GLY A 60 0.87 3.91 -0.81
CA GLY A 60 0.93 5.21 -1.43
C GLY A 60 1.11 5.07 -2.94
N TYR A 61 0.88 6.15 -3.68
CA TYR A 61 1.11 6.12 -5.12
C TYR A 61 2.21 7.08 -5.52
N GLU A 62 2.92 6.71 -6.59
CA GLU A 62 3.99 7.51 -7.15
C GLU A 62 3.89 7.48 -8.67
N GLU A 63 4.32 8.56 -9.31
CA GLU A 63 4.44 8.58 -10.76
C GLU A 63 5.60 7.69 -11.19
N GLU A 64 5.35 6.88 -12.21
CA GLU A 64 6.38 6.02 -12.78
C GLU A 64 7.28 6.75 -13.77
#